data_2a370c94fdd46b080420d9f6d67910aa
#
_entry.id   2a370c94fdd46b080420d9f6d67910aa
#
_cell.length_a   1.000
_cell.length_b   1.000
_cell.length_c   1.000
_cell.angle_alpha   90.00
_cell.angle_beta   90.00
_cell.angle_gamma   90.00
#
_symmetry.space_group_name_H-M   'P 1'
#
loop_
_entity.id
_entity.type
_entity.pdbx_description
1 polymer ?
#
loop_
_entity_poly.entity_id
_entity_poly.type
_entity_poly.pdbx_seq_one_letter_code
_entity_poly.pdbx_strand_id
1 'polypeptide(L)'
;MDEDFYIEDHYKRNVVIVILIILLVTGGLYYGYKNYYKKNYLKVKDVTVELGSKLSTDIKDYIKCDNYGDYKLDLSSVVTDDEGKVSSVGEYAFRVIKNDDISRGKVFVKDTTKPIVGVNDLTVGVNEEYNAYDFVNTCTDLSMPCIVSFKDANDGDLSSKVDNYKIEIIISDNANNKVNKTVKLTVKEGYSFKEVKEKDFNVDHISNDKSNWNNTYTIKFEKALEEESTEFNELLESYGIKEFSYDKNIKEKEIIVIYNKYNYALGLSIKVTFDDGSYEFVTEDKVKSDVPEE
;
A
#
# COMPACT_ATOMS: atom_id res chain seq x y z
N MET A 1 -0.26 -96.75 -14.83
CA MET A 1 0.74 -95.69 -14.63
C MET A 1 0.28 -94.31 -15.22
N ASP A 2 -0.94 -94.21 -15.72
CA ASP A 2 -1.39 -92.96 -16.43
C ASP A 2 -2.43 -92.13 -15.66
N GLU A 3 -3.03 -92.64 -14.59
CA GLU A 3 -4.02 -91.87 -13.81
C GLU A 3 -3.39 -90.83 -12.90
N ASP A 4 -2.24 -91.09 -12.30
CA ASP A 4 -1.56 -90.14 -11.41
C ASP A 4 -1.01 -88.93 -12.18
N PHE A 5 -0.59 -89.09 -13.43
CA PHE A 5 -0.12 -88.01 -14.23
C PHE A 5 -1.25 -87.06 -14.67
N TYR A 6 -2.45 -87.59 -14.88
CA TYR A 6 -3.63 -86.82 -15.28
C TYR A 6 -4.21 -85.97 -14.12
N ILE A 7 -4.12 -86.50 -12.91
CA ILE A 7 -4.57 -85.85 -11.67
C ILE A 7 -3.62 -84.72 -11.33
N GLU A 8 -2.31 -84.85 -11.47
CA GLU A 8 -1.30 -83.82 -11.17
C GLU A 8 -1.41 -82.62 -12.14
N ASP A 9 -1.73 -82.84 -13.40
CA ASP A 9 -1.87 -81.78 -14.39
C ASP A 9 -3.17 -80.99 -14.18
N HIS A 10 -4.25 -81.65 -13.82
CA HIS A 10 -5.51 -81.00 -13.42
C HIS A 10 -5.34 -80.13 -12.18
N TYR A 11 -4.59 -80.61 -11.18
CA TYR A 11 -4.30 -79.86 -9.98
C TYR A 11 -3.49 -78.60 -10.22
N LYS A 12 -2.41 -78.70 -11.00
CA LYS A 12 -1.57 -77.60 -11.41
C LYS A 12 -2.37 -76.54 -12.16
N ARG A 13 -3.22 -76.95 -13.10
CA ARG A 13 -4.11 -76.09 -13.86
C ARG A 13 -5.10 -75.34 -12.94
N ASN A 14 -5.70 -76.02 -12.02
CA ASN A 14 -6.65 -75.39 -11.07
C ASN A 14 -5.97 -74.42 -10.11
N VAL A 15 -4.75 -74.71 -9.66
CA VAL A 15 -3.94 -73.80 -8.85
C VAL A 15 -3.60 -72.55 -9.64
N VAL A 16 -3.22 -72.67 -10.90
CA VAL A 16 -2.93 -71.48 -11.79
C VAL A 16 -4.19 -70.65 -12.00
N ILE A 17 -5.36 -71.25 -12.20
CA ILE A 17 -6.63 -70.56 -12.33
C ILE A 17 -6.97 -69.77 -11.06
N VAL A 18 -6.80 -70.40 -9.88
CA VAL A 18 -7.05 -69.74 -8.58
C VAL A 18 -6.12 -68.56 -8.39
N ILE A 19 -4.83 -68.67 -8.72
CA ILE A 19 -3.88 -67.58 -8.62
C ILE A 19 -4.29 -66.41 -9.57
N LEU A 20 -4.71 -66.72 -10.77
CA LEU A 20 -5.17 -65.69 -11.74
C LEU A 20 -6.42 -64.95 -11.24
N ILE A 21 -7.36 -65.70 -10.64
CA ILE A 21 -8.57 -65.07 -10.02
C ILE A 21 -8.19 -64.18 -8.86
N ILE A 22 -7.26 -64.60 -8.00
CA ILE A 22 -6.78 -63.78 -6.88
C ILE A 22 -6.12 -62.49 -7.42
N LEU A 23 -5.29 -62.60 -8.46
CA LEU A 23 -4.65 -61.45 -9.08
C LEU A 23 -5.66 -60.47 -9.71
N LEU A 24 -6.70 -61.00 -10.38
CA LEU A 24 -7.77 -60.18 -10.96
C LEU A 24 -8.59 -59.46 -9.87
N VAL A 25 -8.94 -60.16 -8.79
CA VAL A 25 -9.70 -59.61 -7.68
C VAL A 25 -8.87 -58.55 -6.93
N THR A 26 -7.62 -58.84 -6.61
CA THR A 26 -6.73 -57.90 -5.91
C THR A 26 -6.39 -56.69 -6.81
N GLY A 27 -6.15 -56.93 -8.10
CA GLY A 27 -5.94 -55.84 -9.08
C GLY A 27 -7.17 -54.96 -9.26
N GLY A 28 -8.36 -55.56 -9.30
CA GLY A 28 -9.64 -54.83 -9.36
C GLY A 28 -9.92 -54.00 -8.10
N LEU A 29 -9.67 -54.58 -6.93
CA LEU A 29 -9.79 -53.88 -5.65
C LEU A 29 -8.79 -52.75 -5.53
N TYR A 30 -7.53 -52.95 -5.93
CA TYR A 30 -6.51 -51.90 -5.96
C TYR A 30 -6.87 -50.78 -6.92
N TYR A 31 -7.34 -51.11 -8.12
CA TYR A 31 -7.77 -50.09 -9.10
C TYR A 31 -9.01 -49.30 -8.62
N GLY A 32 -9.99 -50.02 -8.04
CA GLY A 32 -11.16 -49.36 -7.42
C GLY A 32 -10.79 -48.46 -6.25
N TYR A 33 -9.91 -48.93 -5.37
CA TYR A 33 -9.38 -48.16 -4.26
C TYR A 33 -8.62 -46.90 -4.75
N LYS A 34 -7.70 -47.07 -5.70
CA LYS A 34 -6.94 -45.98 -6.28
C LYS A 34 -7.83 -44.92 -6.96
N ASN A 35 -8.85 -45.34 -7.70
CA ASN A 35 -9.81 -44.44 -8.32
C ASN A 35 -10.70 -43.73 -7.30
N TYR A 36 -11.16 -44.45 -6.25
CA TYR A 36 -11.93 -43.87 -5.16
C TYR A 36 -11.11 -42.81 -4.42
N TYR A 37 -9.87 -43.12 -4.05
CA TYR A 37 -8.99 -42.19 -3.40
C TYR A 37 -8.64 -40.99 -4.31
N LYS A 38 -8.35 -41.24 -5.58
CA LYS A 38 -8.06 -40.16 -6.55
C LYS A 38 -9.25 -39.21 -6.71
N LYS A 39 -10.47 -39.73 -6.66
CA LYS A 39 -11.72 -38.99 -6.85
C LYS A 39 -12.16 -38.21 -5.61
N ASN A 40 -11.81 -38.70 -4.43
CA ASN A 40 -12.20 -38.11 -3.14
C ASN A 40 -11.02 -37.43 -2.39
N TYR A 41 -9.84 -37.40 -2.99
CA TYR A 41 -8.67 -36.83 -2.34
C TYR A 41 -8.74 -35.30 -2.41
N LEU A 42 -8.98 -34.68 -1.26
CA LEU A 42 -8.88 -33.24 -1.10
C LEU A 42 -7.41 -32.83 -1.02
N LYS A 43 -6.95 -32.00 -1.94
CA LYS A 43 -5.68 -31.31 -1.85
C LYS A 43 -5.93 -29.82 -1.75
N VAL A 44 -5.62 -29.24 -0.60
CA VAL A 44 -5.64 -27.79 -0.40
C VAL A 44 -4.43 -27.18 -1.11
N LYS A 45 -4.63 -26.03 -1.74
CA LYS A 45 -3.61 -25.24 -2.42
C LYS A 45 -3.41 -23.94 -1.68
N ASP A 46 -2.18 -23.57 -1.45
CA ASP A 46 -1.87 -22.20 -1.07
C ASP A 46 -2.11 -21.26 -2.25
N VAL A 47 -2.58 -20.06 -1.95
CA VAL A 47 -2.96 -19.04 -2.95
C VAL A 47 -2.13 -17.79 -2.71
N THR A 48 -1.64 -17.19 -3.78
CA THR A 48 -0.98 -15.87 -3.71
C THR A 48 -1.88 -14.85 -4.38
N VAL A 49 -2.08 -13.72 -3.70
CA VAL A 49 -2.98 -12.65 -4.12
C VAL A 49 -2.23 -11.33 -4.04
N GLU A 50 -2.42 -10.46 -5.01
CA GLU A 50 -1.85 -9.11 -5.01
C GLU A 50 -2.62 -8.19 -4.06
N LEU A 51 -1.92 -7.35 -3.31
CA LEU A 51 -2.52 -6.34 -2.45
C LEU A 51 -3.48 -5.44 -3.24
N GLY A 52 -4.65 -5.14 -2.68
CA GLY A 52 -5.69 -4.36 -3.35
C GLY A 52 -6.51 -5.13 -4.39
N SER A 53 -6.17 -6.38 -4.69
CA SER A 53 -7.00 -7.20 -5.58
C SER A 53 -8.14 -7.88 -4.82
N LYS A 54 -9.21 -8.22 -5.56
CA LYS A 54 -10.36 -8.91 -4.97
C LYS A 54 -10.01 -10.35 -4.61
N LEU A 55 -10.29 -10.73 -3.37
CA LEU A 55 -10.13 -12.10 -2.91
C LEU A 55 -11.19 -12.99 -3.56
N SER A 56 -10.76 -14.07 -4.21
CA SER A 56 -11.70 -15.05 -4.77
C SER A 56 -12.45 -15.77 -3.65
N THR A 57 -13.75 -15.95 -3.84
CA THR A 57 -14.61 -16.76 -2.97
C THR A 57 -14.96 -18.12 -3.59
N ASP A 58 -14.47 -18.41 -4.81
CA ASP A 58 -14.68 -19.71 -5.45
C ASP A 58 -13.74 -20.75 -4.82
N ILE A 59 -14.31 -21.76 -4.23
CA ILE A 59 -13.57 -22.84 -3.58
C ILE A 59 -12.60 -23.57 -4.51
N LYS A 60 -12.85 -23.55 -5.83
CA LYS A 60 -12.00 -24.19 -6.84
C LYS A 60 -10.59 -23.58 -6.90
N ASP A 61 -10.46 -22.34 -6.48
CA ASP A 61 -9.16 -21.65 -6.43
C ASP A 61 -8.30 -22.17 -5.28
N TYR A 62 -8.92 -22.73 -4.24
CA TYR A 62 -8.28 -23.14 -2.99
C TYR A 62 -8.06 -24.63 -2.85
N ILE A 63 -8.76 -25.46 -3.64
CA ILE A 63 -8.64 -26.91 -3.55
C ILE A 63 -8.50 -27.58 -4.91
N LYS A 64 -7.90 -28.76 -4.92
CA LYS A 64 -8.00 -29.73 -6.02
C LYS A 64 -8.84 -30.89 -5.56
N CYS A 65 -10.01 -31.06 -6.15
CA CYS A 65 -10.96 -32.12 -5.88
C CYS A 65 -11.90 -32.24 -7.08
N ASP A 66 -12.42 -33.43 -7.35
CA ASP A 66 -13.39 -33.64 -8.44
C ASP A 66 -14.83 -33.29 -8.01
N ASN A 67 -15.10 -33.15 -6.70
CA ASN A 67 -16.41 -32.79 -6.16
C ASN A 67 -16.29 -31.64 -5.18
N TYR A 68 -16.74 -30.44 -5.58
CA TYR A 68 -16.63 -29.21 -4.81
C TYR A 68 -17.85 -28.92 -3.92
N GLY A 69 -19.00 -29.55 -4.20
CA GLY A 69 -20.30 -29.17 -3.64
C GLY A 69 -20.45 -29.35 -2.12
N ASP A 70 -19.62 -30.20 -1.53
CA ASP A 70 -19.73 -30.56 -0.10
C ASP A 70 -18.75 -29.76 0.79
N TYR A 71 -17.96 -28.87 0.20
CA TYR A 71 -16.93 -28.11 0.93
C TYR A 71 -17.36 -26.68 1.14
N LYS A 72 -17.08 -26.15 2.34
CA LYS A 72 -17.25 -24.74 2.69
C LYS A 72 -15.87 -24.11 2.83
N LEU A 73 -15.71 -22.92 2.24
CA LEU A 73 -14.51 -22.11 2.35
C LEU A 73 -14.70 -21.06 3.44
N ASP A 74 -13.74 -20.97 4.35
CA ASP A 74 -13.69 -19.96 5.39
C ASP A 74 -12.41 -19.12 5.21
N LEU A 75 -12.59 -17.88 4.84
CA LEU A 75 -11.56 -16.87 4.59
C LEU A 75 -11.54 -15.77 5.65
N SER A 76 -12.22 -15.95 6.77
CA SER A 76 -12.41 -14.94 7.82
C SER A 76 -11.11 -14.39 8.43
N SER A 77 -10.00 -15.11 8.27
CA SER A 77 -8.68 -14.66 8.73
C SER A 77 -7.99 -13.69 7.77
N VAL A 78 -8.46 -13.60 6.51
CA VAL A 78 -7.86 -12.71 5.52
C VAL A 78 -8.45 -11.32 5.69
N VAL A 79 -7.58 -10.32 5.83
CA VAL A 79 -8.02 -8.93 6.00
C VAL A 79 -8.41 -8.35 4.64
N THR A 80 -9.67 -7.96 4.51
CA THR A 80 -10.23 -7.33 3.31
C THR A 80 -10.93 -6.02 3.67
N ASP A 81 -11.05 -5.14 2.69
CA ASP A 81 -11.91 -3.96 2.77
C ASP A 81 -13.39 -4.31 2.53
N ASP A 82 -14.26 -3.29 2.55
CA ASP A 82 -15.71 -3.43 2.34
C ASP A 82 -16.08 -3.91 0.91
N GLU A 83 -15.16 -3.78 -0.06
CA GLU A 83 -15.32 -4.26 -1.42
C GLU A 83 -14.82 -5.70 -1.61
N GLY A 84 -14.25 -6.29 -0.57
CA GLY A 84 -13.66 -7.63 -0.58
C GLY A 84 -12.28 -7.69 -1.23
N LYS A 85 -11.56 -6.56 -1.30
CA LYS A 85 -10.16 -6.47 -1.75
C LYS A 85 -9.24 -6.70 -0.56
N VAL A 86 -8.16 -7.44 -0.75
CA VAL A 86 -7.16 -7.66 0.30
C VAL A 86 -6.45 -6.36 0.64
N SER A 87 -6.41 -6.00 1.93
CA SER A 87 -5.98 -4.69 2.40
C SER A 87 -4.69 -4.70 3.22
N SER A 88 -4.10 -5.87 3.45
CA SER A 88 -2.86 -5.98 4.22
C SER A 88 -1.97 -7.09 3.70
N VAL A 89 -0.69 -6.78 3.48
CA VAL A 89 0.36 -7.75 3.13
C VAL A 89 0.56 -8.72 4.28
N GLY A 90 0.71 -10.01 3.99
CA GLY A 90 0.96 -11.01 5.01
C GLY A 90 0.63 -12.44 4.58
N GLU A 91 0.70 -13.33 5.55
CA GLU A 91 0.36 -14.73 5.43
C GLU A 91 -0.87 -15.01 6.30
N TYR A 92 -1.96 -15.44 5.68
CA TYR A 92 -3.24 -15.68 6.32
C TYR A 92 -3.65 -17.12 6.16
N ALA A 93 -4.16 -17.74 7.23
CA ALA A 93 -4.70 -19.09 7.14
C ALA A 93 -6.13 -19.05 6.60
N PHE A 94 -6.48 -20.00 5.74
CA PHE A 94 -7.88 -20.29 5.42
C PHE A 94 -8.23 -21.72 5.78
N ARG A 95 -9.53 -22.00 5.88
CA ARG A 95 -10.04 -23.32 6.22
C ARG A 95 -11.00 -23.81 5.14
N VAL A 96 -10.86 -25.09 4.83
CA VAL A 96 -11.82 -25.82 4.00
C VAL A 96 -12.50 -26.85 4.89
N ILE A 97 -13.80 -26.78 5.00
CA ILE A 97 -14.61 -27.55 5.95
C ILE A 97 -15.54 -28.47 5.16
N LYS A 98 -15.52 -29.75 5.51
CA LYS A 98 -16.49 -30.73 5.05
C LYS A 98 -16.96 -31.56 6.25
N ASN A 99 -18.24 -31.45 6.58
CA ASN A 99 -18.77 -32.00 7.85
C ASN A 99 -17.95 -31.50 9.05
N ASP A 100 -17.31 -32.42 9.80
CA ASP A 100 -16.44 -32.10 10.94
C ASP A 100 -14.94 -32.05 10.59
N ASP A 101 -14.59 -32.37 9.33
CA ASP A 101 -13.20 -32.35 8.86
C ASP A 101 -12.78 -30.95 8.44
N ILE A 102 -11.64 -30.49 8.96
CA ILE A 102 -11.05 -29.18 8.65
C ILE A 102 -9.67 -29.37 8.03
N SER A 103 -9.52 -28.91 6.79
CA SER A 103 -8.24 -28.77 6.12
C SER A 103 -7.83 -27.31 6.06
N ARG A 104 -6.54 -27.01 6.15
CA ARG A 104 -6.00 -25.65 6.19
C ARG A 104 -5.05 -25.41 5.04
N GLY A 105 -5.06 -24.18 4.52
CA GLY A 105 -4.11 -23.66 3.58
C GLY A 105 -3.76 -22.21 3.91
N LYS A 106 -2.95 -21.61 3.08
CA LYS A 106 -2.46 -20.24 3.26
C LYS A 106 -2.81 -19.36 2.08
N VAL A 107 -3.17 -18.12 2.38
CA VAL A 107 -3.23 -17.02 1.42
C VAL A 107 -2.02 -16.13 1.70
N PHE A 108 -1.16 -15.98 0.69
CA PHE A 108 -0.04 -15.05 0.71
C PHE A 108 -0.47 -13.78 0.00
N VAL A 109 -0.68 -12.72 0.75
CA VAL A 109 -0.92 -11.40 0.19
C VAL A 109 0.42 -10.71 0.00
N LYS A 110 0.74 -10.39 -1.24
CA LYS A 110 1.98 -9.71 -1.63
C LYS A 110 1.63 -8.41 -2.34
N ASP A 111 2.51 -7.46 -2.20
CA ASP A 111 2.53 -6.28 -3.04
C ASP A 111 3.74 -6.37 -3.96
N THR A 112 3.48 -6.42 -5.26
CA THR A 112 4.51 -6.43 -6.31
C THR A 112 4.39 -5.20 -7.21
N THR A 113 3.45 -4.33 -6.90
CA THR A 113 3.22 -3.07 -7.61
C THR A 113 4.27 -2.05 -7.18
N LYS A 114 4.78 -1.29 -8.13
CA LYS A 114 5.74 -0.23 -7.85
C LYS A 114 5.01 1.08 -7.54
N PRO A 115 5.56 1.92 -6.64
CA PRO A 115 4.96 3.20 -6.34
C PRO A 115 4.90 4.12 -7.57
N ILE A 116 3.82 4.89 -7.66
CA ILE A 116 3.65 5.95 -8.66
C ILE A 116 4.28 7.20 -8.07
N VAL A 117 5.32 7.72 -8.75
CA VAL A 117 6.17 8.78 -8.21
C VAL A 117 6.25 9.97 -9.16
N GLY A 118 5.90 11.15 -8.66
CA GLY A 118 6.22 12.45 -9.26
C GLY A 118 7.48 13.02 -8.63
N VAL A 119 8.35 13.60 -9.46
CA VAL A 119 9.61 14.21 -9.03
C VAL A 119 9.78 15.58 -9.69
N ASN A 120 10.49 16.47 -8.98
CA ASN A 120 10.89 17.78 -9.46
C ASN A 120 12.40 17.95 -9.38
N ASP A 121 12.94 18.81 -10.23
CA ASP A 121 14.29 19.31 -10.06
C ASP A 121 14.36 20.23 -8.83
N LEU A 122 15.52 20.29 -8.19
CA LEU A 122 15.75 21.08 -6.99
C LEU A 122 16.78 22.18 -7.24
N THR A 123 16.55 23.36 -6.70
CA THR A 123 17.54 24.41 -6.59
C THR A 123 17.82 24.67 -5.11
N VAL A 124 19.09 24.70 -4.73
CA VAL A 124 19.55 24.99 -3.36
C VAL A 124 20.62 26.07 -3.35
N GLY A 125 20.84 26.67 -2.20
CA GLY A 125 21.97 27.58 -1.96
C GLY A 125 23.28 26.82 -1.77
N VAL A 126 24.40 27.56 -1.86
CA VAL A 126 25.73 27.02 -1.53
C VAL A 126 25.76 26.64 -0.06
N ASN A 127 26.22 25.42 0.23
CA ASN A 127 26.25 24.80 1.56
C ASN A 127 24.88 24.60 2.22
N GLU A 128 23.79 24.72 1.48
CA GLU A 128 22.46 24.42 1.98
C GLU A 128 22.24 22.90 2.02
N GLU A 129 21.72 22.40 3.14
CA GLU A 129 21.40 21.00 3.31
C GLU A 129 20.11 20.64 2.54
N TYR A 130 20.15 19.51 1.87
CA TYR A 130 19.01 18.91 1.17
C TYR A 130 19.07 17.38 1.33
N ASN A 131 17.99 16.72 1.00
CA ASN A 131 17.91 15.26 1.07
C ASN A 131 17.15 14.71 -0.15
N ALA A 132 17.17 13.39 -0.34
CA ALA A 132 16.55 12.76 -1.50
C ALA A 132 15.02 12.95 -1.56
N TYR A 133 14.37 13.17 -0.44
CA TYR A 133 12.93 13.46 -0.40
C TYR A 133 12.57 14.83 -0.98
N ASP A 134 13.51 15.77 -1.00
CA ASP A 134 13.28 17.11 -1.53
C ASP A 134 13.01 17.11 -3.04
N PHE A 135 13.35 16.04 -3.74
CA PHE A 135 13.07 15.84 -5.16
C PHE A 135 11.74 15.16 -5.45
N VAL A 136 11.03 14.65 -4.43
CA VAL A 136 9.77 13.90 -4.63
C VAL A 136 8.58 14.78 -4.26
N ASN A 137 7.73 15.10 -5.23
CA ASN A 137 6.50 15.84 -4.98
C ASN A 137 5.29 14.96 -4.69
N THR A 138 5.23 13.78 -5.29
CA THR A 138 4.17 12.80 -5.01
C THR A 138 4.73 11.40 -4.96
N CYS A 139 4.20 10.58 -4.07
CA CYS A 139 4.41 9.14 -4.07
C CYS A 139 3.14 8.46 -3.58
N THR A 140 2.58 7.59 -4.42
CA THR A 140 1.32 6.89 -4.15
C THR A 140 1.49 5.40 -4.36
N ASP A 141 1.11 4.62 -3.36
CA ASP A 141 1.12 3.18 -3.37
C ASP A 141 0.17 2.62 -2.31
N LEU A 142 -0.21 1.34 -2.40
CA LEU A 142 -0.99 0.66 -1.37
C LEU A 142 -0.11 0.27 -0.17
N SER A 143 1.17 0.01 -0.39
CA SER A 143 2.17 -0.31 0.64
C SER A 143 2.95 0.92 1.09
N MET A 144 2.27 1.93 1.58
CA MET A 144 2.92 3.12 2.14
C MET A 144 3.64 2.81 3.48
N PRO A 145 4.67 3.53 3.87
CA PRO A 145 5.21 4.76 3.28
C PRO A 145 6.21 4.51 2.15
N CYS A 146 6.35 5.50 1.26
CA CYS A 146 7.48 5.52 0.34
C CYS A 146 8.78 5.90 1.07
N ILE A 147 9.85 5.20 0.76
CA ILE A 147 11.20 5.46 1.26
C ILE A 147 12.03 5.98 0.08
N VAL A 148 12.64 7.14 0.26
CA VAL A 148 13.45 7.79 -0.78
C VAL A 148 14.92 7.84 -0.34
N SER A 149 15.81 7.51 -1.24
CA SER A 149 17.26 7.59 -1.01
C SER A 149 17.99 8.02 -2.27
N PHE A 150 19.15 8.62 -2.11
CA PHE A 150 20.09 8.77 -3.22
C PHE A 150 20.59 7.39 -3.64
N LYS A 151 20.82 7.21 -4.94
CA LYS A 151 21.45 6.00 -5.46
C LYS A 151 22.93 5.98 -5.11
N ASP A 152 23.60 7.14 -5.22
CA ASP A 152 24.95 7.36 -4.70
C ASP A 152 24.85 8.20 -3.41
N ALA A 153 25.42 7.69 -2.31
CA ALA A 153 25.38 8.38 -1.02
C ALA A 153 26.07 9.77 -1.06
N ASN A 154 27.03 9.97 -1.97
CA ASN A 154 27.72 11.24 -2.14
C ASN A 154 26.82 12.33 -2.75
N ASP A 155 25.72 11.95 -3.39
CA ASP A 155 24.78 12.91 -3.98
C ASP A 155 24.08 13.80 -2.94
N GLY A 156 24.16 13.47 -1.65
CA GLY A 156 23.67 14.30 -0.54
C GLY A 156 24.56 15.50 -0.19
N ASP A 157 25.80 15.54 -0.66
CA ASP A 157 26.81 16.53 -0.25
C ASP A 157 27.26 17.46 -1.40
N LEU A 158 26.49 17.58 -2.47
CA LEU A 158 26.89 18.32 -3.67
C LEU A 158 26.68 19.84 -3.57
N SER A 159 26.06 20.36 -2.50
CA SER A 159 25.75 21.78 -2.37
C SER A 159 26.98 22.69 -2.11
N SER A 160 28.14 22.12 -1.88
CA SER A 160 29.36 22.89 -1.56
C SER A 160 29.87 23.77 -2.69
N LYS A 161 29.43 23.57 -3.92
CA LYS A 161 29.90 24.29 -5.13
C LYS A 161 28.73 24.63 -6.05
N VAL A 162 28.74 25.85 -6.57
CA VAL A 162 27.82 26.31 -7.63
C VAL A 162 28.00 25.44 -8.87
N ASP A 163 27.01 24.63 -9.20
CA ASP A 163 27.01 23.75 -10.38
C ASP A 163 25.58 23.21 -10.65
N ASN A 164 25.46 22.41 -11.73
CA ASN A 164 24.28 21.62 -12.03
C ASN A 164 24.63 20.14 -12.02
N TYR A 165 23.99 19.39 -11.16
CA TYR A 165 24.24 17.97 -10.98
C TYR A 165 23.04 17.16 -11.49
N LYS A 166 23.32 16.01 -12.08
CA LYS A 166 22.34 15.00 -12.42
C LYS A 166 22.38 13.91 -11.36
N ILE A 167 21.31 13.75 -10.62
CA ILE A 167 21.19 12.86 -9.47
C ILE A 167 20.26 11.73 -9.80
N GLU A 168 20.58 10.52 -9.36
CA GLU A 168 19.67 9.39 -9.40
C GLU A 168 19.15 9.09 -7.98
N ILE A 169 17.82 9.08 -7.85
CA ILE A 169 17.16 8.71 -6.59
C ILE A 169 16.41 7.40 -6.75
N ILE A 170 16.35 6.62 -5.68
CA ILE A 170 15.63 5.38 -5.56
C ILE A 170 14.45 5.61 -4.63
N ILE A 171 13.27 5.32 -5.09
CA ILE A 171 12.04 5.39 -4.32
C ILE A 171 11.50 3.97 -4.19
N SER A 172 11.26 3.51 -2.97
CA SER A 172 10.66 2.22 -2.70
C SER A 172 9.42 2.37 -1.82
N ASP A 173 8.43 1.51 -2.05
CA ASP A 173 7.33 1.32 -1.13
C ASP A 173 7.75 0.50 0.11
N ASN A 174 6.82 0.24 1.01
CA ASN A 174 7.06 -0.56 2.20
C ASN A 174 7.21 -2.07 1.91
N ALA A 175 6.77 -2.54 0.73
CA ALA A 175 6.98 -3.90 0.23
C ALA A 175 8.33 -4.07 -0.51
N ASN A 176 9.11 -2.97 -0.61
CA ASN A 176 10.42 -2.91 -1.27
C ASN A 176 10.37 -3.00 -2.81
N ASN A 177 9.23 -2.67 -3.43
CA ASN A 177 9.19 -2.45 -4.86
C ASN A 177 9.78 -1.08 -5.18
N LYS A 178 10.66 -1.00 -6.21
CA LYS A 178 11.52 0.16 -6.43
C LYS A 178 11.29 0.82 -7.78
N VAL A 179 11.38 2.15 -7.75
CA VAL A 179 11.43 3.02 -8.95
C VAL A 179 12.68 3.89 -8.86
N ASN A 180 13.42 3.97 -9.95
CA ASN A 180 14.55 4.90 -10.07
C ASN A 180 14.10 6.12 -10.87
N LYS A 181 14.47 7.30 -10.40
CA LYS A 181 14.24 8.57 -11.09
C LYS A 181 15.54 9.33 -11.23
N THR A 182 15.66 10.06 -12.33
CA THR A 182 16.75 11.00 -12.55
C THR A 182 16.19 12.39 -12.37
N VAL A 183 16.85 13.21 -11.57
CA VAL A 183 16.50 14.58 -11.24
C VAL A 183 17.72 15.49 -11.39
N LYS A 184 17.51 16.78 -11.44
CA LYS A 184 18.57 17.78 -11.53
C LYS A 184 18.63 18.55 -10.21
N LEU A 185 19.84 18.66 -9.65
CA LEU A 185 20.15 19.60 -8.59
C LEU A 185 20.87 20.82 -9.20
N THR A 186 20.40 22.02 -8.88
CA THR A 186 21.04 23.29 -9.25
C THR A 186 21.49 23.98 -7.97
N VAL A 187 22.79 24.20 -7.80
CA VAL A 187 23.33 24.95 -6.66
C VAL A 187 23.60 26.39 -7.10
N LYS A 188 23.06 27.36 -6.37
CA LYS A 188 23.21 28.80 -6.66
C LYS A 188 23.75 29.56 -5.47
N GLU A 189 24.55 30.59 -5.77
CA GLU A 189 24.99 31.56 -4.76
C GLU A 189 23.84 32.52 -4.42
N GLY A 190 23.71 32.87 -3.14
CA GLY A 190 22.67 33.82 -2.68
C GLY A 190 21.21 33.30 -2.81
N TYR A 191 21.01 32.00 -2.95
CA TYR A 191 19.70 31.35 -2.98
C TYR A 191 19.46 30.55 -1.70
N SER A 192 18.23 30.50 -1.21
CA SER A 192 17.82 29.61 -0.12
C SER A 192 16.53 28.87 -0.52
N PHE A 193 16.64 27.56 -0.59
CA PHE A 193 15.51 26.68 -0.86
C PHE A 193 14.53 26.64 0.31
N LYS A 194 15.02 26.70 1.54
CA LYS A 194 14.17 26.70 2.74
C LYS A 194 13.28 27.94 2.80
N GLU A 195 13.84 29.12 2.51
CA GLU A 195 13.08 30.38 2.46
C GLU A 195 12.01 30.36 1.35
N VAL A 196 12.31 29.78 0.18
CA VAL A 196 11.35 29.66 -0.92
C VAL A 196 10.25 28.67 -0.55
N LYS A 197 10.60 27.55 0.08
CA LYS A 197 9.62 26.54 0.53
C LYS A 197 8.62 27.10 1.54
N GLU A 198 9.06 27.97 2.42
CA GLU A 198 8.19 28.62 3.41
C GLU A 198 7.21 29.61 2.78
N LYS A 199 7.51 30.11 1.57
CA LYS A 199 6.68 31.06 0.81
C LYS A 199 5.77 30.42 -0.24
N ASP A 200 6.05 29.19 -0.66
CA ASP A 200 5.34 28.51 -1.76
C ASP A 200 4.16 27.67 -1.24
N PHE A 201 3.30 28.29 -0.43
CA PHE A 201 2.07 27.64 0.02
C PHE A 201 0.94 27.88 -0.98
N ASN A 202 0.27 26.83 -1.40
CA ASN A 202 -0.85 26.92 -2.30
C ASN A 202 -2.16 27.01 -1.48
N VAL A 203 -2.90 28.09 -1.64
CA VAL A 203 -4.19 28.36 -0.95
C VAL A 203 -5.26 27.36 -1.36
N ASP A 204 -5.15 26.76 -2.55
CA ASP A 204 -6.08 25.75 -3.06
C ASP A 204 -6.21 24.52 -2.14
N HIS A 205 -5.44 24.47 -1.04
CA HIS A 205 -5.39 23.39 -0.09
C HIS A 205 -5.76 23.81 1.34
N ILE A 206 -6.54 24.88 1.52
CA ILE A 206 -7.14 25.16 2.82
C ILE A 206 -8.12 24.03 3.15
N SER A 207 -7.75 23.17 4.07
CA SER A 207 -8.55 21.99 4.43
C SER A 207 -8.87 21.95 5.91
N ASN A 208 -10.15 21.79 6.21
CA ASN A 208 -10.63 21.43 7.54
C ASN A 208 -10.64 19.94 7.81
N ASP A 209 -10.39 19.13 6.79
CA ASP A 209 -10.47 17.68 6.93
C ASP A 209 -9.24 17.11 7.65
N LYS A 210 -9.40 16.93 8.96
CA LYS A 210 -8.38 16.30 9.81
C LYS A 210 -8.23 14.80 9.55
N SER A 211 -9.13 14.15 8.81
CA SER A 211 -9.08 12.71 8.56
C SER A 211 -7.88 12.34 7.71
N ASN A 212 -7.45 13.23 6.83
CA ASN A 212 -6.27 13.06 5.99
C ASN A 212 -4.95 13.35 6.73
N TRP A 213 -4.99 13.93 7.94
CA TRP A 213 -3.79 14.31 8.67
C TRP A 213 -3.10 13.14 9.37
N ASN A 214 -3.82 12.03 9.65
CA ASN A 214 -3.36 11.02 10.61
C ASN A 214 -2.56 9.85 10.02
N ASN A 215 -2.62 9.54 8.74
CA ASN A 215 -2.03 8.30 8.23
C ASN A 215 -0.80 8.46 7.34
N THR A 216 -0.54 9.64 6.80
CA THR A 216 0.56 9.88 5.85
C THR A 216 1.35 11.15 6.13
N TYR A 217 0.90 12.00 7.03
CA TYR A 217 1.41 13.36 7.17
C TYR A 217 1.89 13.64 8.58
N THR A 218 3.10 14.13 8.71
CA THR A 218 3.57 14.77 9.94
C THR A 218 3.11 16.21 9.89
N ILE A 219 2.21 16.60 10.78
CA ILE A 219 1.87 18.01 10.97
C ILE A 219 3.03 18.60 11.73
N LYS A 220 3.78 19.49 11.11
CA LYS A 220 4.62 20.43 11.82
C LYS A 220 3.80 21.69 12.01
N PHE A 221 3.52 21.98 13.26
CA PHE A 221 3.13 23.32 13.65
C PHE A 221 4.41 24.16 13.58
N GLU A 222 4.63 24.87 12.52
CA GLU A 222 5.56 25.97 12.63
C GLU A 222 4.90 27.03 13.51
N LYS A 223 5.76 27.78 14.23
CA LYS A 223 5.39 28.81 15.17
C LYS A 223 4.18 29.57 14.64
N ALA A 224 3.10 29.52 15.40
CA ALA A 224 1.91 30.30 15.07
C ALA A 224 2.36 31.73 14.75
N LEU A 225 2.13 32.15 13.52
CA LEU A 225 2.41 33.53 13.15
C LEU A 225 1.32 34.35 13.85
N GLU A 226 1.76 35.17 14.77
CA GLU A 226 0.85 36.04 15.53
C GLU A 226 0.17 37.03 14.58
N GLU A 227 -1.11 37.24 14.79
CA GLU A 227 -1.88 38.30 14.14
C GLU A 227 -1.13 39.63 14.30
N GLU A 228 -1.01 40.40 13.23
CA GLU A 228 -0.25 41.65 13.13
C GLU A 228 1.27 41.49 12.89
N SER A 229 1.82 40.28 12.86
CA SER A 229 3.19 40.16 12.36
C SER A 229 3.25 40.49 10.87
N THR A 230 4.33 41.15 10.46
CA THR A 230 4.55 41.46 9.04
C THR A 230 4.52 40.22 8.19
N GLU A 231 5.09 39.13 8.71
CA GLU A 231 5.15 37.80 8.06
C GLU A 231 3.77 37.17 7.87
N PHE A 232 2.86 37.31 8.83
CA PHE A 232 1.48 36.82 8.73
C PHE A 232 0.72 37.57 7.62
N ASN A 233 0.82 38.89 7.59
CA ASN A 233 0.13 39.71 6.60
C ASN A 233 0.71 39.49 5.20
N GLU A 234 2.03 39.43 5.06
CA GLU A 234 2.69 39.14 3.80
C GLU A 234 2.30 37.76 3.25
N LEU A 235 2.15 36.76 4.13
CA LEU A 235 1.69 35.43 3.76
C LEU A 235 0.25 35.47 3.24
N LEU A 236 -0.68 36.14 3.96
CA LEU A 236 -2.07 36.27 3.52
C LEU A 236 -2.18 37.03 2.19
N GLU A 237 -1.41 38.12 2.04
CA GLU A 237 -1.38 38.88 0.79
C GLU A 237 -0.85 38.04 -0.38
N SER A 238 0.17 37.23 -0.16
CA SER A 238 0.73 36.36 -1.20
C SER A 238 -0.28 35.35 -1.75
N TYR A 239 -1.30 35.06 -0.96
CA TYR A 239 -2.42 34.19 -1.34
C TYR A 239 -3.69 34.94 -1.73
N GLY A 240 -3.65 36.27 -1.79
CA GLY A 240 -4.82 37.08 -2.09
C GLY A 240 -5.91 37.06 -1.01
N ILE A 241 -5.60 36.63 0.21
CA ILE A 241 -6.55 36.56 1.32
C ILE A 241 -6.60 37.90 2.02
N LYS A 242 -7.75 38.57 1.98
CA LYS A 242 -7.93 39.89 2.65
C LYS A 242 -8.58 39.76 4.02
N GLU A 243 -9.60 38.96 4.15
CA GLU A 243 -10.48 38.98 5.29
C GLU A 243 -11.16 37.62 5.54
N PHE A 244 -11.43 37.32 6.81
CA PHE A 244 -12.27 36.21 7.19
C PHE A 244 -13.64 36.72 7.65
N SER A 245 -14.73 36.08 7.18
CA SER A 245 -16.09 36.48 7.50
C SER A 245 -16.71 35.50 8.49
N TYR A 246 -16.88 35.93 9.73
CA TYR A 246 -17.55 35.18 10.79
C TYR A 246 -18.57 36.05 11.50
N ASP A 247 -19.64 35.41 11.98
CA ASP A 247 -20.68 36.09 12.80
C ASP A 247 -20.23 36.31 14.26
N LYS A 248 -19.10 35.72 14.66
CA LYS A 248 -18.47 35.82 15.97
C LYS A 248 -17.24 36.71 15.90
N ASN A 249 -16.95 37.37 17.04
CA ASN A 249 -15.70 38.13 17.16
C ASN A 249 -14.50 37.20 17.21
N ILE A 250 -13.53 37.46 16.36
CA ILE A 250 -12.27 36.73 16.29
C ILE A 250 -11.33 37.30 17.35
N LYS A 251 -10.81 36.41 18.19
CA LYS A 251 -9.82 36.72 19.21
C LYS A 251 -8.39 36.54 18.73
N GLU A 252 -8.18 35.48 17.96
CA GLU A 252 -6.85 35.05 17.54
C GLU A 252 -6.91 34.30 16.21
N LYS A 253 -5.88 34.49 15.39
CA LYS A 253 -5.70 33.76 14.13
C LYS A 253 -4.34 33.07 14.12
N GLU A 254 -4.32 31.80 13.75
CA GLU A 254 -3.12 30.99 13.64
C GLU A 254 -3.04 30.41 12.24
N ILE A 255 -1.91 30.58 11.57
CA ILE A 255 -1.62 29.85 10.32
C ILE A 255 -0.91 28.56 10.64
N ILE A 256 -1.48 27.47 10.15
CA ILE A 256 -0.96 26.12 10.32
C ILE A 256 -0.55 25.61 8.95
N VAL A 257 0.73 25.38 8.77
CA VAL A 257 1.24 24.76 7.56
C VAL A 257 1.26 23.25 7.73
N ILE A 258 0.64 22.55 6.80
CA ILE A 258 0.54 21.10 6.81
C ILE A 258 1.63 20.55 5.89
N TYR A 259 2.57 19.81 6.48
CA TYR A 259 3.64 19.12 5.76
C TYR A 259 3.38 17.62 5.75
N ASN A 260 3.74 16.96 4.65
CA ASN A 260 3.86 15.52 4.71
C ASN A 260 5.12 15.12 5.50
N LYS A 261 5.27 13.81 5.77
CA LYS A 261 6.43 13.27 6.49
C LYS A 261 7.78 13.53 5.79
N TYR A 262 7.76 14.02 4.57
CA TYR A 262 8.91 14.37 3.75
C TYR A 262 9.21 15.87 3.74
N ASN A 263 8.57 16.66 4.63
CA ASN A 263 8.66 18.10 4.70
C ASN A 263 8.11 18.85 3.47
N TYR A 264 7.25 18.23 2.65
CA TYR A 264 6.53 18.96 1.62
C TYR A 264 5.29 19.61 2.22
N ALA A 265 5.12 20.89 1.95
CA ALA A 265 3.89 21.60 2.25
C ALA A 265 2.76 21.01 1.39
N LEU A 266 1.73 20.47 2.05
CA LEU A 266 0.55 19.93 1.40
C LEU A 266 -0.58 20.93 1.34
N GLY A 267 -0.54 21.90 2.22
CA GLY A 267 -1.55 22.90 2.31
C GLY A 267 -1.37 23.80 3.51
N LEU A 268 -2.17 24.83 3.51
CA LEU A 268 -2.30 25.81 4.56
C LEU A 268 -3.64 25.59 5.27
N SER A 269 -3.65 25.64 6.58
CA SER A 269 -4.88 25.72 7.35
C SER A 269 -4.81 26.94 8.26
N ILE A 270 -5.89 27.69 8.32
CA ILE A 270 -5.98 28.85 9.19
C ILE A 270 -6.97 28.52 10.31
N LYS A 271 -6.50 28.57 11.54
CA LYS A 271 -7.33 28.39 12.72
C LYS A 271 -7.73 29.76 13.26
N VAL A 272 -9.01 29.95 13.45
CA VAL A 272 -9.59 31.15 14.07
C VAL A 272 -10.15 30.77 15.42
N THR A 273 -9.70 31.46 16.48
CA THR A 273 -10.22 31.30 17.83
C THR A 273 -11.10 32.50 18.16
N PHE A 274 -12.28 32.26 18.72
CA PHE A 274 -13.27 33.27 19.06
C PHE A 274 -13.17 33.72 20.54
N ASP A 275 -13.81 34.84 20.89
CA ASP A 275 -13.82 35.37 22.25
C ASP A 275 -14.40 34.37 23.27
N ASP A 276 -15.30 33.50 22.85
CA ASP A 276 -15.91 32.46 23.71
C ASP A 276 -14.98 31.25 23.93
N GLY A 277 -13.76 31.26 23.36
CA GLY A 277 -12.78 30.18 23.45
C GLY A 277 -13.04 29.00 22.48
N SER A 278 -14.12 29.06 21.71
CA SER A 278 -14.31 28.11 20.60
C SER A 278 -13.37 28.44 19.45
N TYR A 279 -13.08 27.45 18.57
CA TYR A 279 -12.27 27.67 17.38
C TYR A 279 -12.85 26.97 16.18
N GLU A 280 -12.56 27.50 15.00
CA GLU A 280 -12.85 26.88 13.71
C GLU A 280 -11.62 26.96 12.82
N PHE A 281 -11.54 26.04 11.83
CA PHE A 281 -10.61 26.18 10.73
C PHE A 281 -11.33 26.88 9.58
N VAL A 282 -10.63 27.81 8.95
CA VAL A 282 -11.19 28.61 7.84
C VAL A 282 -11.40 27.69 6.64
N THR A 283 -12.59 27.76 6.06
CA THR A 283 -12.97 27.14 4.79
C THR A 283 -12.94 28.16 3.67
N GLU A 284 -12.88 27.74 2.42
CA GLU A 284 -12.83 28.64 1.25
C GLU A 284 -14.00 29.62 1.23
N ASP A 285 -15.20 29.20 1.64
CA ASP A 285 -16.40 30.05 1.74
C ASP A 285 -16.30 31.17 2.78
N LYS A 286 -15.34 31.09 3.69
CA LYS A 286 -15.08 32.11 4.72
C LYS A 286 -14.01 33.11 4.33
N VAL A 287 -13.31 32.88 3.24
CA VAL A 287 -12.21 33.72 2.76
C VAL A 287 -12.73 34.73 1.76
N LYS A 288 -12.43 36.00 1.98
CA LYS A 288 -12.57 37.03 0.96
C LYS A 288 -11.23 37.23 0.28
N SER A 289 -11.15 36.96 -1.02
CA SER A 289 -9.96 37.13 -1.85
C SER A 289 -10.15 38.26 -2.85
N ASP A 290 -9.03 38.81 -3.30
CA ASP A 290 -9.02 39.78 -4.38
C ASP A 290 -9.06 39.17 -5.77
N VAL A 291 -9.08 37.84 -5.87
CA VAL A 291 -9.15 37.17 -7.18
C VAL A 291 -10.55 37.36 -7.74
N PRO A 292 -10.69 37.98 -8.92
CA PRO A 292 -12.01 38.11 -9.58
C PRO A 292 -12.56 36.69 -9.83
N GLU A 293 -13.82 36.45 -9.47
CA GLU A 293 -14.53 35.27 -9.95
C GLU A 293 -14.54 35.33 -11.49
N GLU A 294 -13.96 34.28 -12.15
CA GLU A 294 -14.04 34.08 -13.59
C GLU A 294 -15.44 33.62 -14.02
#